data_31dfb87f9cc2a55e690f4f926e4f01ff
#
_entry.id   31dfb87f9cc2a55e690f4f926e4f01ff
#
_cell.length_a   1.000
_cell.length_b   1.000
_cell.length_c   1.000
_cell.angle_alpha   90.00
_cell.angle_beta   90.00
_cell.angle_gamma   90.00
#
_symmetry.space_group_name_H-M   'P 1'
#
loop_
_entity.id
_entity.type
_entity.pdbx_description
1 polymer ?
#
loop_
_entity_poly.entity_id
_entity_poly.type
_entity_poly.pdbx_seq_one_letter_code
_entity_poly.pdbx_strand_id
1 'polypeptide(L)'
;MEDEGYHRFLSRCASPLLKELSPASEGLDFGCGPAPLLARILMENGHRVELFDRYYFPEYGAIKKDYDFIVATEVVEHLAAPGDELTRLWRQLRPGGFMALMTKLVISPERFASWHYIRDPTHISFFSAETLRWLAQELGAELQFVDSDVIFLKKSGVYPE
;
A
#
# COMPACT_ATOMS: atom_id res chain seq x y z
N MET A 1 -21.29 7.88 -12.35
CA MET A 1 -20.86 9.06 -11.56
C MET A 1 -19.75 8.59 -10.64
N GLU A 2 -18.52 9.01 -10.90
CA GLU A 2 -17.41 8.67 -10.01
C GLU A 2 -17.63 9.39 -8.69
N ASP A 3 -17.42 8.67 -7.59
CA ASP A 3 -17.49 9.27 -6.27
C ASP A 3 -16.30 10.20 -6.07
N GLU A 4 -16.56 11.52 -6.19
CA GLU A 4 -15.53 12.55 -5.99
C GLU A 4 -14.91 12.48 -4.59
N GLY A 5 -15.66 11.99 -3.60
CA GLY A 5 -15.18 11.76 -2.26
C GLY A 5 -14.12 10.66 -2.22
N TYR A 6 -14.39 9.57 -2.91
CA TYR A 6 -13.44 8.45 -2.99
C TYR A 6 -12.19 8.81 -3.81
N HIS A 7 -12.36 9.54 -4.90
CA HIS A 7 -11.21 10.06 -5.66
C HIS A 7 -10.32 10.95 -4.78
N ARG A 8 -10.92 11.87 -4.00
CA ARG A 8 -10.19 12.74 -3.08
C ARG A 8 -9.49 11.95 -1.98
N PHE A 9 -10.15 10.92 -1.46
CA PHE A 9 -9.57 10.00 -0.47
C PHE A 9 -8.31 9.32 -1.01
N LEU A 10 -8.38 8.70 -2.18
CA LEU A 10 -7.24 8.02 -2.81
C LEU A 10 -6.12 8.99 -3.25
N SER A 11 -6.48 10.23 -3.61
CA SER A 11 -5.50 11.26 -3.97
C SER A 11 -4.57 11.63 -2.82
N ARG A 12 -4.95 11.38 -1.58
CA ARG A 12 -4.09 11.56 -0.39
C ARG A 12 -2.88 10.61 -0.42
N CYS A 13 -3.01 9.47 -1.08
CA CYS A 13 -1.91 8.55 -1.34
C CYS A 13 -1.25 8.83 -2.69
N ALA A 14 -2.05 8.96 -3.75
CA ALA A 14 -1.55 9.11 -5.12
C ALA A 14 -0.72 10.38 -5.32
N SER A 15 -1.20 11.53 -4.85
CA SER A 15 -0.51 12.80 -5.09
C SER A 15 0.91 12.88 -4.50
N PRO A 16 1.16 12.49 -3.25
CA PRO A 16 2.52 12.43 -2.73
C PRO A 16 3.36 11.32 -3.39
N LEU A 17 2.77 10.18 -3.76
CA LEU A 17 3.49 9.10 -4.43
C LEU A 17 3.97 9.54 -5.82
N LEU A 18 3.13 10.22 -6.60
CA LEU A 18 3.49 10.74 -7.92
C LEU A 18 4.68 11.70 -7.91
N LYS A 19 4.92 12.40 -6.80
CA LYS A 19 6.08 13.28 -6.65
C LYS A 19 7.39 12.52 -6.46
N GLU A 20 7.31 11.30 -5.94
CA GLU A 20 8.46 10.45 -5.66
C GLU A 20 8.83 9.55 -6.85
N LEU A 21 7.87 9.23 -7.72
CA LEU A 21 8.08 8.30 -8.82
C LEU A 21 8.85 8.93 -9.98
N SER A 22 9.78 8.17 -10.55
CA SER A 22 10.40 8.49 -11.83
C SER A 22 9.37 8.36 -12.96
N PRO A 23 9.53 9.11 -14.08
CA PRO A 23 8.62 8.99 -15.22
C PRO A 23 8.49 7.54 -15.72
N ALA A 24 7.28 7.17 -16.15
CA ALA A 24 6.98 5.85 -16.70
C ALA A 24 7.35 4.67 -15.78
N SER A 25 7.24 4.86 -14.47
CA SER A 25 7.42 3.78 -13.48
C SER A 25 6.40 2.68 -13.65
N GLU A 26 6.79 1.47 -13.28
CA GLU A 26 5.96 0.27 -13.30
C GLU A 26 5.54 -0.11 -11.88
N GLY A 27 4.26 -0.27 -11.66
CA GLY A 27 3.73 -0.58 -10.34
C GLY A 27 2.68 -1.68 -10.31
N LEU A 28 2.35 -2.09 -9.10
CA LEU A 28 1.31 -3.04 -8.77
C LEU A 28 0.30 -2.39 -7.83
N ASP A 29 -0.98 -2.46 -8.18
CA ASP A 29 -2.09 -2.18 -7.25
C ASP A 29 -2.54 -3.51 -6.64
N PHE A 30 -2.09 -3.76 -5.42
CA PHE A 30 -2.35 -5.01 -4.69
C PHE A 30 -3.61 -4.88 -3.85
N GLY A 31 -4.60 -5.73 -4.15
CA GLY A 31 -5.93 -5.64 -3.55
C GLY A 31 -6.74 -4.48 -4.15
N CYS A 32 -6.68 -4.33 -5.47
CA CYS A 32 -7.22 -3.17 -6.18
C CYS A 32 -8.76 -3.07 -6.18
N GLY A 33 -9.46 -4.14 -5.74
CA GLY A 33 -10.92 -4.19 -5.72
C GLY A 33 -11.57 -4.22 -7.10
N PRO A 34 -12.90 -4.12 -7.16
CA PRO A 34 -13.65 -4.23 -8.42
C PRO A 34 -13.53 -2.99 -9.32
N ALA A 35 -13.19 -1.84 -8.75
CA ALA A 35 -13.06 -0.56 -9.46
C ALA A 35 -11.73 0.10 -9.10
N PRO A 36 -10.63 -0.24 -9.81
CA PRO A 36 -9.27 0.15 -9.44
C PRO A 36 -8.99 1.63 -9.75
N LEU A 37 -9.61 2.52 -9.00
CA LEU A 37 -9.51 3.97 -9.22
C LEU A 37 -8.09 4.49 -8.97
N LEU A 38 -7.39 3.96 -7.95
CA LEU A 38 -6.01 4.39 -7.67
C LEU A 38 -5.08 4.06 -8.85
N ALA A 39 -5.17 2.82 -9.36
CA ALA A 39 -4.39 2.42 -10.54
C ALA A 39 -4.67 3.34 -11.73
N ARG A 40 -5.95 3.70 -11.96
CA ARG A 40 -6.32 4.62 -13.03
C ARG A 40 -5.71 6.00 -12.85
N ILE A 41 -5.74 6.57 -11.64
CA ILE A 41 -5.09 7.86 -11.35
C ILE A 41 -3.59 7.81 -11.68
N LEU A 42 -2.92 6.73 -11.30
CA LEU A 42 -1.48 6.57 -11.58
C LEU A 42 -1.21 6.38 -13.08
N MET A 43 -2.04 5.62 -13.80
CA MET A 43 -1.92 5.43 -15.24
C MET A 43 -2.16 6.73 -16.04
N GLU A 44 -3.13 7.54 -15.63
CA GLU A 44 -3.41 8.85 -16.22
C GLU A 44 -2.23 9.83 -16.04
N ASN A 45 -1.37 9.58 -15.06
CA ASN A 45 -0.12 10.33 -14.83
C ASN A 45 1.12 9.67 -15.45
N GLY A 46 0.93 8.74 -16.40
CA GLY A 46 1.99 8.21 -17.25
C GLY A 46 2.70 6.98 -16.70
N HIS A 47 2.19 6.35 -15.65
CA HIS A 47 2.76 5.12 -15.10
C HIS A 47 2.05 3.87 -15.65
N ARG A 48 2.73 2.73 -15.59
CA ARG A 48 2.14 1.42 -15.88
C ARG A 48 1.78 0.74 -14.58
N VAL A 49 0.54 0.29 -14.45
CA VAL A 49 0.06 -0.35 -13.23
C VAL A 49 -0.58 -1.69 -13.56
N GLU A 50 -0.04 -2.76 -13.00
CA GLU A 50 -0.69 -4.06 -13.00
C GLU A 50 -1.64 -4.18 -11.82
N LEU A 51 -2.71 -4.93 -12.02
CA LEU A 51 -3.77 -5.12 -11.03
C LEU A 51 -3.69 -6.52 -10.45
N PHE A 52 -3.83 -6.62 -9.14
CA PHE A 52 -4.07 -7.88 -8.47
C PHE A 52 -5.15 -7.73 -7.40
N ASP A 53 -6.15 -8.57 -7.49
CA ASP A 53 -7.15 -8.78 -6.43
C ASP A 53 -7.61 -10.24 -6.51
N ARG A 54 -7.59 -10.95 -5.37
CA ARG A 54 -7.90 -12.39 -5.38
C ARG A 54 -9.31 -12.72 -5.85
N TYR A 55 -10.22 -11.75 -5.80
CA TYR A 55 -11.63 -11.95 -6.19
C TYR A 55 -11.97 -11.32 -7.53
N TYR A 56 -11.37 -10.17 -7.86
CA TYR A 56 -11.76 -9.37 -9.03
C TYR A 56 -10.72 -9.41 -10.14
N PHE A 57 -9.45 -9.51 -9.82
CA PHE A 57 -8.32 -9.55 -10.77
C PHE A 57 -7.30 -10.60 -10.33
N PRO A 58 -7.65 -11.92 -10.41
CA PRO A 58 -6.81 -13.00 -9.89
C PRO A 58 -5.63 -13.34 -10.81
N GLU A 59 -4.95 -12.33 -11.30
CA GLU A 59 -3.79 -12.47 -12.19
C GLU A 59 -2.53 -12.75 -11.35
N TYR A 60 -2.36 -13.99 -10.91
CA TYR A 60 -1.25 -14.40 -10.04
C TYR A 60 0.15 -14.19 -10.66
N GLY A 61 0.23 -13.96 -11.99
CA GLY A 61 1.46 -13.51 -12.63
C GLY A 61 1.93 -12.13 -12.15
N ALA A 62 1.01 -11.23 -11.85
CA ALA A 62 1.33 -9.89 -11.37
C ALA A 62 2.09 -9.91 -10.04
N ILE A 63 1.76 -10.82 -9.13
CA ILE A 63 2.45 -10.93 -7.84
C ILE A 63 3.76 -11.72 -7.89
N LYS A 64 4.34 -11.93 -9.08
CA LYS A 64 5.62 -12.62 -9.32
C LYS A 64 6.61 -11.77 -10.11
N LYS A 65 6.30 -10.51 -10.38
CA LYS A 65 7.15 -9.57 -11.11
C LYS A 65 7.80 -8.57 -10.16
N ASP A 66 8.77 -7.84 -10.68
CA ASP A 66 9.43 -6.75 -9.97
C ASP A 66 8.85 -5.40 -10.39
N TYR A 67 8.71 -4.49 -9.44
CA TYR A 67 8.06 -3.20 -9.62
C TYR A 67 8.88 -2.04 -9.04
N ASP A 68 8.67 -0.85 -9.58
CA ASP A 68 9.20 0.40 -9.03
C ASP A 68 8.36 0.87 -7.83
N PHE A 69 7.08 0.52 -7.81
CA PHE A 69 6.20 0.79 -6.67
C PHE A 69 5.11 -0.28 -6.52
N ILE A 70 4.65 -0.44 -5.30
CA ILE A 70 3.49 -1.27 -4.96
C ILE A 70 2.58 -0.44 -4.07
N VAL A 71 1.31 -0.38 -4.42
CA VAL A 71 0.28 0.28 -3.60
C VAL A 71 -0.68 -0.76 -3.04
N ALA A 72 -1.10 -0.58 -1.79
CA ALA A 72 -2.11 -1.39 -1.13
C ALA A 72 -2.98 -0.47 -0.25
N THR A 73 -4.14 -0.09 -0.78
CA THR A 73 -5.05 0.84 -0.13
C THR A 73 -6.26 0.12 0.43
N GLU A 74 -6.45 0.21 1.77
CA GLU A 74 -7.52 -0.50 2.49
C GLU A 74 -7.47 -2.03 2.25
N VAL A 75 -6.28 -2.61 2.36
CA VAL A 75 -6.01 -4.03 2.08
C VAL A 75 -5.38 -4.74 3.26
N VAL A 76 -4.36 -4.14 3.88
CA VAL A 76 -3.51 -4.82 4.88
C VAL A 76 -4.28 -5.23 6.13
N GLU A 77 -5.33 -4.51 6.47
CA GLU A 77 -6.26 -4.82 7.58
C GLU A 77 -7.09 -6.07 7.34
N HIS A 78 -7.21 -6.51 6.08
CA HIS A 78 -7.93 -7.72 5.69
C HIS A 78 -7.04 -8.96 5.59
N LEU A 79 -5.73 -8.81 5.72
CA LEU A 79 -4.78 -9.91 5.58
C LEU A 79 -4.67 -10.73 6.86
N ALA A 80 -4.75 -12.05 6.75
CA ALA A 80 -4.58 -12.97 7.88
C ALA A 80 -3.11 -13.10 8.33
N ALA A 81 -2.18 -12.95 7.38
CA ALA A 81 -0.74 -12.99 7.62
C ALA A 81 -0.05 -11.79 6.94
N PRO A 82 -0.30 -10.55 7.44
CA PRO A 82 0.18 -9.34 6.78
C PRO A 82 1.71 -9.25 6.73
N GLY A 83 2.41 -9.76 7.73
CA GLY A 83 3.87 -9.80 7.75
C GLY A 83 4.46 -10.60 6.59
N ASP A 84 3.92 -11.77 6.32
CA ASP A 84 4.35 -12.64 5.22
C ASP A 84 4.07 -12.00 3.87
N GLU A 85 2.86 -11.46 3.69
CA GLU A 85 2.45 -10.80 2.45
C GLU A 85 3.28 -9.54 2.17
N LEU A 86 3.45 -8.67 3.16
CA LEU A 86 4.24 -7.45 3.00
C LEU A 86 5.71 -7.75 2.75
N THR A 87 6.27 -8.77 3.40
CA THR A 87 7.64 -9.23 3.14
C THR A 87 7.79 -9.77 1.73
N ARG A 88 6.81 -10.54 1.25
CA ARG A 88 6.81 -11.06 -0.12
C ARG A 88 6.75 -9.92 -1.14
N LEU A 89 5.84 -8.98 -0.97
CA LEU A 89 5.71 -7.80 -1.84
C LEU A 89 6.97 -6.92 -1.81
N TRP A 90 7.59 -6.77 -0.62
CA TRP A 90 8.83 -6.01 -0.47
C TRP A 90 9.97 -6.58 -1.33
N ARG A 91 10.07 -7.91 -1.44
CA ARG A 91 11.07 -8.55 -2.27
C ARG A 91 10.89 -8.25 -3.76
N GLN A 92 9.67 -7.94 -4.19
CA GLN A 92 9.35 -7.57 -5.57
C GLN A 92 9.61 -6.10 -5.89
N LEU A 93 9.92 -5.27 -4.90
CA LEU A 93 10.35 -3.90 -5.16
C LEU A 93 11.78 -3.86 -5.68
N ARG A 94 11.97 -3.13 -6.77
CA ARG A 94 13.30 -2.76 -7.26
C ARG A 94 13.99 -1.84 -6.27
N PRO A 95 15.34 -1.79 -6.24
CA PRO A 95 16.07 -0.80 -5.46
C PRO A 95 15.57 0.63 -5.74
N GLY A 96 15.38 1.43 -4.68
CA GLY A 96 14.81 2.76 -4.79
C GLY A 96 13.28 2.81 -4.90
N GLY A 97 12.62 1.65 -4.93
CA GLY A 97 11.17 1.54 -5.06
C GLY A 97 10.41 1.88 -3.78
N PHE A 98 9.11 2.09 -3.93
CA PHE A 98 8.19 2.47 -2.86
C PHE A 98 7.08 1.44 -2.66
N MET A 99 6.79 1.13 -1.41
CA MET A 99 5.54 0.49 -1.00
C MET A 99 4.68 1.55 -0.31
N ALA A 100 3.52 1.84 -0.88
CA ALA A 100 2.57 2.80 -0.34
C ALA A 100 1.37 2.07 0.25
N LEU A 101 1.17 2.22 1.54
CA LEU A 101 0.06 1.61 2.28
C LEU A 101 -0.94 2.68 2.70
N MET A 102 -2.21 2.35 2.63
CA MET A 102 -3.27 3.18 3.17
C MET A 102 -4.15 2.31 4.08
N THR A 103 -4.05 2.57 5.37
CA THR A 103 -4.82 1.89 6.43
C THR A 103 -4.89 2.78 7.66
N LYS A 104 -6.00 2.74 8.37
CA LYS A 104 -6.15 3.51 9.61
C LYS A 104 -5.31 2.91 10.73
N LEU A 105 -4.61 3.76 11.47
CA LEU A 105 -3.71 3.34 12.54
C LEU A 105 -4.40 3.37 13.89
N VAL A 106 -4.08 2.36 14.72
CA VAL A 106 -4.43 2.34 16.14
C VAL A 106 -3.71 3.49 16.84
N ILE A 107 -4.46 4.32 17.56
CA ILE A 107 -3.91 5.48 18.27
C ILE A 107 -3.45 5.07 19.67
N SER A 108 -4.30 4.37 20.42
CA SER A 108 -3.99 3.88 21.76
C SER A 108 -4.83 2.66 22.11
N PRO A 109 -4.39 1.83 23.08
CA PRO A 109 -5.18 0.71 23.56
C PRO A 109 -6.56 1.10 24.09
N GLU A 110 -6.67 2.26 24.74
CA GLU A 110 -7.91 2.76 25.33
C GLU A 110 -8.95 3.11 24.25
N ARG A 111 -8.50 3.65 23.12
CA ARG A 111 -9.37 4.01 21.99
C ARG A 111 -9.73 2.81 21.11
N PHE A 112 -8.92 1.77 21.15
CA PHE A 112 -9.10 0.59 20.29
C PHE A 112 -10.46 -0.07 20.50
N ALA A 113 -10.88 -0.29 21.75
CA ALA A 113 -12.13 -1.00 22.09
C ALA A 113 -13.39 -0.28 21.56
N SER A 114 -13.37 1.05 21.42
CA SER A 114 -14.48 1.85 20.91
C SER A 114 -14.34 2.29 19.46
N TRP A 115 -13.27 1.87 18.81
CA TRP A 115 -12.94 2.32 17.44
C TRP A 115 -13.84 1.62 16.43
N HIS A 116 -14.50 2.41 15.57
CA HIS A 116 -15.44 1.89 14.57
C HIS A 116 -14.78 0.95 13.55
N TYR A 117 -13.48 1.11 13.30
CA TYR A 117 -12.70 0.31 12.35
C TYR A 117 -12.63 -1.18 12.73
N ILE A 118 -12.66 -1.51 14.01
CA ILE A 118 -12.68 -2.90 14.50
C ILE A 118 -14.05 -3.57 14.35
N ARG A 119 -15.11 -2.80 14.08
CA ARG A 119 -16.47 -3.32 13.93
C ARG A 119 -16.73 -3.95 12.57
N ASP A 120 -15.90 -3.66 11.58
CA ASP A 120 -15.95 -4.35 10.31
C ASP A 120 -15.39 -5.78 10.49
N PRO A 121 -16.20 -6.83 10.28
CA PRO A 121 -15.77 -8.21 10.52
C PRO A 121 -14.68 -8.67 9.55
N THR A 122 -14.45 -7.95 8.48
CA THR A 122 -13.36 -8.20 7.51
C THR A 122 -12.04 -7.56 7.90
N HIS A 123 -12.04 -6.65 8.88
CA HIS A 123 -10.83 -6.08 9.48
C HIS A 123 -10.31 -7.02 10.57
N ILE A 124 -9.25 -7.75 10.26
CA ILE A 124 -8.68 -8.80 11.13
C ILE A 124 -7.25 -8.53 11.57
N SER A 125 -6.60 -7.53 10.97
CA SER A 125 -5.24 -7.10 11.31
C SER A 125 -5.22 -5.58 11.50
N PHE A 126 -4.54 -5.13 12.56
CA PHE A 126 -4.52 -3.71 12.91
C PHE A 126 -3.08 -3.24 13.10
N PHE A 127 -2.80 -2.03 12.65
CA PHE A 127 -1.47 -1.45 12.63
C PHE A 127 -1.41 -0.19 13.50
N SER A 128 -0.32 -0.04 14.21
CA SER A 128 0.05 1.19 14.91
C SER A 128 1.31 1.79 14.28
N ALA A 129 1.61 3.03 14.63
CA ALA A 129 2.88 3.63 14.22
C ALA A 129 4.08 2.81 14.70
N GLU A 130 4.01 2.24 15.90
CA GLU A 130 5.05 1.38 16.47
C GLU A 130 5.23 0.09 15.64
N THR A 131 4.13 -0.58 15.26
CA THR A 131 4.17 -1.76 14.39
C THR A 131 4.83 -1.44 13.04
N LEU A 132 4.52 -0.30 12.46
CA LEU A 132 5.12 0.11 11.19
C LEU A 132 6.60 0.46 11.30
N ARG A 133 7.04 1.05 12.42
CA ARG A 133 8.46 1.26 12.70
C ARG A 133 9.21 -0.06 12.83
N TRP A 134 8.62 -1.02 13.54
CA TRP A 134 9.17 -2.37 13.64
C TRP A 134 9.26 -3.04 12.26
N LEU A 135 8.20 -2.99 11.46
CA LEU A 135 8.19 -3.55 10.11
C LEU A 135 9.25 -2.90 9.22
N ALA A 136 9.36 -1.58 9.26
CA ALA A 136 10.38 -0.85 8.49
C ALA A 136 11.79 -1.29 8.86
N GLN A 137 12.06 -1.50 10.14
CA GLN A 137 13.34 -2.01 10.64
C GLN A 137 13.62 -3.42 10.13
N GLU A 138 12.64 -4.33 10.21
CA GLU A 138 12.77 -5.71 9.70
C GLU A 138 13.02 -5.77 8.20
N LEU A 139 12.40 -4.88 7.43
CA LEU A 139 12.55 -4.81 5.97
C LEU A 139 13.78 -4.01 5.53
N GLY A 140 14.45 -3.31 6.44
CA GLY A 140 15.51 -2.34 6.08
C GLY A 140 14.95 -1.16 5.27
N ALA A 141 13.73 -0.75 5.53
CA ALA A 141 13.02 0.30 4.82
C ALA A 141 13.18 1.66 5.49
N GLU A 142 13.20 2.71 4.69
CA GLU A 142 12.95 4.08 5.15
C GLU A 142 11.45 4.29 5.29
N LEU A 143 10.99 4.62 6.49
CA LEU A 143 9.57 4.82 6.81
C LEU A 143 9.21 6.29 6.76
N GLN A 144 8.11 6.61 6.09
CA GLN A 144 7.52 7.94 6.05
C GLN A 144 6.02 7.87 6.35
N PHE A 145 5.59 8.58 7.38
CA PHE A 145 4.18 8.84 7.64
C PHE A 145 3.75 10.07 6.81
N VAL A 146 3.10 9.83 5.69
CA VAL A 146 2.70 10.88 4.74
C VAL A 146 1.45 11.60 5.23
N ASP A 147 0.52 10.84 5.82
CA ASP A 147 -0.71 11.33 6.45
C ASP A 147 -1.07 10.37 7.59
N SER A 148 -2.17 10.62 8.29
CA SER A 148 -2.62 9.80 9.43
C SER A 148 -2.88 8.32 9.09
N ASP A 149 -3.16 8.04 7.83
CA ASP A 149 -3.46 6.69 7.31
C ASP A 149 -2.73 6.38 5.98
N VAL A 150 -1.74 7.19 5.61
CA VAL A 150 -0.90 6.99 4.41
C VAL A 150 0.54 6.83 4.82
N ILE A 151 1.12 5.67 4.50
CA ILE A 151 2.45 5.27 4.92
C ILE A 151 3.26 4.87 3.69
N PHE A 152 4.47 5.42 3.56
CA PHE A 152 5.43 4.98 2.55
C PHE A 152 6.60 4.26 3.21
N LEU A 153 6.96 3.12 2.61
CA LEU A 153 8.18 2.38 2.87
C LEU A 153 9.04 2.45 1.61
N LYS A 154 10.21 3.08 1.72
CA LYS A 154 11.15 3.21 0.62
C LYS A 154 12.27 2.20 0.74
N LYS A 155 12.56 1.51 -0.37
CA LYS A 155 13.68 0.59 -0.47
C LYS A 155 14.96 1.34 -0.84
N SER A 156 16.08 0.96 -0.22
CA SER A 156 17.39 1.52 -0.59
C SER A 156 17.63 1.42 -2.10
N GLY A 157 18.23 2.45 -2.69
CA GLY A 157 18.65 2.45 -4.09
C GLY A 157 19.93 1.65 -4.36
N VAL A 158 20.52 1.05 -3.32
CA VAL A 158 21.75 0.26 -3.43
C VAL A 158 21.37 -1.22 -3.43
N TYR A 159 21.88 -1.98 -4.42
CA TYR A 159 21.78 -3.43 -4.37
C TYR A 159 22.63 -3.94 -3.19
N PRO A 160 22.13 -4.88 -2.37
CA PRO A 160 22.98 -5.56 -1.41
C PRO A 160 24.11 -6.29 -2.18
N GLU A 161 25.35 -6.08 -1.74
CA GLU A 161 26.51 -6.80 -2.26
C GLU A 161 26.42 -8.30 -1.95
#